data_324a4bb2b1c2e7f9b711b9afda668c05
#
_entry.id   324a4bb2b1c2e7f9b711b9afda668c05
#
_cell.length_a   1.000
_cell.length_b   1.000
_cell.length_c   1.000
_cell.angle_alpha   90.00
_cell.angle_beta   90.00
_cell.angle_gamma   90.00
#
_symmetry.space_group_name_H-M   'P 1'
#
loop_
_entity.id
_entity.type
_entity.pdbx_description
1 polymer ?
#
loop_
_entity_poly.entity_id
_entity_poly.type
_entity_poly.pdbx_seq_one_letter_code
_entity_poly.pdbx_strand_id
1 'polypeptide(L)'
;MDSFYILLAFALGWVVAQGAKIIIAVTRKKGKINFSEIIELLMKSGGMPSSHTACFTAATLTIGCRCGFDSAIFALAVAMTVIIIYDATNVRYAVGRQGKMLNKIVLAAKDDSIKPLKVIEGHTVPQVIVGLIAGVFAAFLVRFLTILHVL
;
A
#
# COMPACT_ATOMS: atom_id res chain seq x y z
N MET A 1 -20.94 -0.26 -15.65
CA MET A 1 -20.76 -1.28 -14.59
C MET A 1 -19.28 -1.60 -14.32
N ASP A 2 -18.40 -1.59 -15.32
CA ASP A 2 -16.99 -1.96 -15.13
C ASP A 2 -16.23 -1.04 -14.17
N SER A 3 -16.49 0.27 -14.24
CA SER A 3 -15.90 1.27 -13.34
C SER A 3 -16.16 0.97 -11.86
N PHE A 4 -17.37 0.50 -11.53
CA PHE A 4 -17.74 0.12 -10.17
C PHE A 4 -16.85 -1.01 -9.64
N TYR A 5 -16.67 -2.08 -10.43
CA TYR A 5 -15.85 -3.22 -10.01
C TYR A 5 -14.37 -2.88 -9.91
N ILE A 6 -13.87 -1.98 -10.76
CA ILE A 6 -12.49 -1.50 -10.70
C ILE A 6 -12.26 -0.71 -9.41
N LEU A 7 -13.17 0.21 -9.06
CA LEU A 7 -13.09 0.98 -7.82
C LEU A 7 -13.28 0.09 -6.59
N LEU A 8 -14.17 -0.89 -6.65
CA LEU A 8 -14.37 -1.88 -5.60
C LEU A 8 -13.10 -2.70 -5.37
N ALA A 9 -12.44 -3.16 -6.44
CA ALA A 9 -11.18 -3.90 -6.34
C ALA A 9 -10.07 -3.04 -5.73
N PHE A 10 -9.97 -1.77 -6.13
CA PHE A 10 -9.05 -0.81 -5.54
C PHE A 10 -9.29 -0.65 -4.03
N ALA A 11 -10.54 -0.44 -3.62
CA ALA A 11 -10.90 -0.29 -2.21
C ALA A 11 -10.64 -1.59 -1.41
N LEU A 12 -11.00 -2.76 -1.97
CA LEU A 12 -10.72 -4.05 -1.34
C LEU A 12 -9.21 -4.32 -1.23
N GLY A 13 -8.41 -3.93 -2.21
CA GLY A 13 -6.95 -3.98 -2.13
C GLY A 13 -6.41 -3.22 -0.92
N TRP A 14 -6.98 -2.04 -0.65
CA TRP A 14 -6.65 -1.26 0.54
C TRP A 14 -7.07 -1.98 1.83
N VAL A 15 -8.31 -2.47 1.89
CA VAL A 15 -8.86 -3.17 3.07
C VAL A 15 -8.04 -4.42 3.39
N VAL A 16 -7.71 -5.24 2.38
CA VAL A 16 -6.89 -6.45 2.56
C VAL A 16 -5.50 -6.09 3.09
N ALA A 17 -4.86 -5.07 2.50
CA ALA A 17 -3.53 -4.65 2.94
C ALA A 17 -3.54 -4.06 4.36
N GLN A 18 -4.53 -3.27 4.72
CA GLN A 18 -4.64 -2.71 6.07
C GLN A 18 -5.00 -3.78 7.10
N GLY A 19 -5.91 -4.70 6.76
CA GLY A 19 -6.21 -5.85 7.59
C GLY A 19 -4.96 -6.70 7.89
N ALA A 20 -4.17 -6.98 6.87
CA ALA A 20 -2.90 -7.70 7.04
C ALA A 20 -1.90 -6.93 7.93
N LYS A 21 -1.81 -5.59 7.82
CA LYS A 21 -0.98 -4.79 8.73
C LYS A 21 -1.41 -4.92 10.19
N ILE A 22 -2.71 -4.87 10.44
CA ILE A 22 -3.26 -5.02 11.81
C ILE A 22 -2.93 -6.42 12.35
N ILE A 23 -3.16 -7.47 11.57
CA ILE A 23 -2.84 -8.85 11.96
C ILE A 23 -1.36 -8.99 12.31
N ILE A 24 -0.46 -8.49 11.44
CA ILE A 24 0.98 -8.52 11.67
C ILE A 24 1.37 -7.75 12.94
N ALA A 25 0.74 -6.60 13.20
CA ALA A 25 1.02 -5.81 14.39
C ALA A 25 0.56 -6.52 15.67
N VAL A 26 -0.64 -7.11 15.66
CA VAL A 26 -1.17 -7.89 16.79
C VAL A 26 -0.26 -9.08 17.12
N THR A 27 0.13 -9.84 16.09
CA THR A 27 0.99 -11.02 16.28
C THR A 27 2.38 -10.66 16.81
N ARG A 28 2.95 -9.53 16.38
CA ARG A 28 4.27 -9.07 16.84
C ARG A 28 4.25 -8.53 18.28
N LYS A 29 3.18 -7.83 18.69
CA LYS A 29 3.09 -7.23 20.05
C LYS A 29 2.76 -8.23 21.15
N LYS A 30 2.38 -9.47 20.82
CA LYS A 30 1.95 -10.50 21.80
C LYS A 30 0.91 -10.01 22.82
N GLY A 31 0.10 -9.00 22.48
CA GLY A 31 -0.82 -8.37 23.43
C GLY A 31 -1.94 -7.57 22.75
N LYS A 32 -2.77 -6.93 23.58
CA LYS A 32 -3.87 -6.10 23.12
C LYS A 32 -3.34 -4.84 22.43
N ILE A 33 -3.83 -4.56 21.22
CA ILE A 33 -3.62 -3.28 20.54
C ILE A 33 -4.79 -2.38 20.88
N ASN A 34 -4.51 -1.16 21.35
CA ASN A 34 -5.53 -0.16 21.63
C ASN A 34 -6.06 0.46 20.32
N PHE A 35 -7.29 0.97 20.36
CA PHE A 35 -7.92 1.59 19.19
C PHE A 35 -7.11 2.75 18.60
N SER A 36 -6.49 3.59 19.44
CA SER A 36 -5.58 4.66 19.00
C SER A 36 -4.37 4.15 18.22
N GLU A 37 -3.81 3.02 18.62
CA GLU A 37 -2.68 2.39 17.92
C GLU A 37 -3.10 1.82 16.55
N ILE A 38 -4.33 1.33 16.44
CA ILE A 38 -4.89 0.87 15.14
C ILE A 38 -5.01 2.07 14.20
N ILE A 39 -5.55 3.20 14.66
CA ILE A 39 -5.65 4.43 13.85
C ILE A 39 -4.26 4.89 13.41
N GLU A 40 -3.30 4.92 14.34
CA GLU A 40 -1.91 5.28 14.00
C GLU A 40 -1.32 4.35 12.93
N LEU A 41 -1.55 3.04 13.04
CA LEU A 41 -1.11 2.04 12.06
C LEU A 41 -1.74 2.26 10.68
N LEU A 42 -3.02 2.62 10.62
CA LEU A 42 -3.74 2.91 9.38
C LEU A 42 -3.25 4.19 8.72
N MET A 43 -2.90 5.20 9.53
CA MET A 43 -2.42 6.51 9.05
C MET A 43 -0.92 6.55 8.78
N LYS A 44 -0.16 5.59 9.33
CA LYS A 44 1.28 5.54 9.16
C LYS A 44 1.65 5.09 7.76
N SER A 45 2.47 5.90 7.09
CA SER A 45 3.10 5.51 5.83
C SER A 45 4.22 4.48 6.10
N GLY A 46 4.37 3.51 5.19
CA GLY A 46 5.32 2.41 5.34
C GLY A 46 4.70 1.16 5.97
N GLY A 47 5.54 0.19 6.31
CA GLY A 47 5.12 -1.11 6.85
C GLY A 47 4.71 -2.11 5.77
N MET A 48 4.42 -3.34 6.18
CA MET A 48 4.09 -4.48 5.32
C MET A 48 2.64 -4.93 5.57
N PRO A 49 1.86 -5.15 4.50
CA PRO A 49 2.13 -4.97 3.06
C PRO A 49 2.01 -3.53 2.59
N SER A 50 2.52 -3.21 1.37
CA SER A 50 2.30 -1.92 0.71
C SER A 50 0.85 -1.77 0.25
N SER A 51 0.12 -0.85 0.87
CA SER A 51 -1.31 -0.63 0.54
C SER A 51 -1.49 -0.05 -0.86
N HIS A 52 -0.62 0.89 -1.29
CA HIS A 52 -0.69 1.46 -2.63
C HIS A 52 -0.47 0.38 -3.70
N THR A 53 0.55 -0.47 -3.52
CA THR A 53 0.79 -1.58 -4.44
C THR A 53 -0.41 -2.52 -4.49
N ALA A 54 -1.01 -2.87 -3.35
CA ALA A 54 -2.19 -3.74 -3.30
C ALA A 54 -3.39 -3.13 -4.05
N CYS A 55 -3.69 -1.84 -3.82
CA CYS A 55 -4.79 -1.15 -4.50
C CYS A 55 -4.62 -1.14 -6.02
N PHE A 56 -3.44 -0.71 -6.49
CA PHE A 56 -3.21 -0.59 -7.93
C PHE A 56 -3.11 -1.94 -8.61
N THR A 57 -2.53 -2.95 -7.97
CA THR A 57 -2.52 -4.32 -8.50
C THR A 57 -3.94 -4.88 -8.65
N ALA A 58 -4.78 -4.71 -7.62
CA ALA A 58 -6.16 -5.16 -7.65
C ALA A 58 -6.96 -4.49 -8.78
N ALA A 59 -6.85 -3.17 -8.90
CA ALA A 59 -7.50 -2.42 -9.97
C ALA A 59 -7.01 -2.84 -11.35
N THR A 60 -5.70 -2.94 -11.55
CA THR A 60 -5.08 -3.32 -12.82
C THR A 60 -5.53 -4.70 -13.29
N LEU A 61 -5.51 -5.70 -12.41
CA LEU A 61 -5.98 -7.04 -12.76
C LEU A 61 -7.48 -7.05 -13.06
N THR A 62 -8.27 -6.29 -12.32
CA THR A 62 -9.70 -6.17 -12.58
C THR A 62 -9.97 -5.51 -13.92
N ILE A 63 -9.19 -4.48 -14.31
CA ILE A 63 -9.25 -3.86 -15.64
C ILE A 63 -8.95 -4.92 -16.72
N GLY A 64 -7.86 -5.68 -16.58
CA GLY A 64 -7.51 -6.74 -17.54
C GLY A 64 -8.63 -7.78 -17.70
N CYS A 65 -9.24 -8.21 -16.59
CA CYS A 65 -10.33 -9.18 -16.61
C CYS A 65 -11.64 -8.63 -17.23
N ARG A 66 -11.90 -7.33 -17.16
CA ARG A 66 -13.15 -6.72 -17.61
C ARG A 66 -13.06 -6.03 -18.97
N CYS A 67 -11.93 -5.39 -19.24
CA CYS A 67 -11.72 -4.60 -20.46
C CYS A 67 -10.83 -5.32 -21.48
N GLY A 68 -10.22 -6.44 -21.11
CA GLY A 68 -9.25 -7.17 -21.92
C GLY A 68 -7.81 -6.82 -21.55
N PHE A 69 -6.94 -7.83 -21.56
CA PHE A 69 -5.51 -7.68 -21.30
C PHE A 69 -4.74 -7.05 -22.46
N ASP A 70 -5.36 -6.91 -23.62
CA ASP A 70 -4.87 -6.25 -24.82
C ASP A 70 -5.37 -4.79 -24.95
N SER A 71 -6.21 -4.33 -24.00
CA SER A 71 -6.78 -2.98 -24.06
C SER A 71 -5.76 -1.89 -23.67
N ALA A 72 -5.89 -0.73 -24.31
CA ALA A 72 -5.05 0.44 -24.00
C ALA A 72 -5.19 0.87 -22.52
N ILE A 73 -6.39 0.72 -21.93
CA ILE A 73 -6.59 1.05 -20.52
C ILE A 73 -5.86 0.09 -19.58
N PHE A 74 -5.77 -1.20 -19.93
CA PHE A 74 -4.96 -2.15 -19.17
C PHE A 74 -3.46 -1.80 -19.25
N ALA A 75 -2.96 -1.49 -20.44
CA ALA A 75 -1.57 -1.06 -20.61
C ALA A 75 -1.25 0.19 -19.77
N LEU A 76 -2.15 1.18 -19.74
CA LEU A 76 -2.02 2.36 -18.91
C LEU A 76 -2.02 2.00 -17.40
N ALA A 77 -2.92 1.11 -16.97
CA ALA A 77 -3.01 0.69 -15.58
C ALA A 77 -1.72 -0.05 -15.13
N VAL A 78 -1.14 -0.89 -15.99
CA VAL A 78 0.16 -1.53 -15.75
C VAL A 78 1.26 -0.49 -15.58
N ALA A 79 1.36 0.48 -16.51
CA ALA A 79 2.36 1.54 -16.45
C ALA A 79 2.23 2.35 -15.14
N MET A 80 1.02 2.72 -14.73
CA MET A 80 0.77 3.41 -13.46
C MET A 80 1.17 2.57 -12.25
N THR A 81 0.88 1.28 -12.26
CA THR A 81 1.27 0.36 -11.18
C THR A 81 2.79 0.28 -11.06
N VAL A 82 3.51 0.18 -12.18
CA VAL A 82 4.98 0.18 -12.21
C VAL A 82 5.55 1.48 -11.63
N ILE A 83 5.00 2.64 -12.03
CA ILE A 83 5.43 3.95 -11.51
C ILE A 83 5.23 4.03 -9.98
N ILE A 84 4.10 3.56 -9.46
CA ILE A 84 3.81 3.57 -8.03
C ILE A 84 4.74 2.65 -7.25
N ILE A 85 5.07 1.48 -7.80
CA ILE A 85 6.05 0.56 -7.21
C ILE A 85 7.43 1.23 -7.19
N TYR A 86 7.83 1.87 -8.28
CA TYR A 86 9.11 2.56 -8.38
C TYR A 86 9.18 3.73 -7.38
N ASP A 87 8.15 4.58 -7.30
CA ASP A 87 8.06 5.66 -6.32
C ASP A 87 8.24 5.12 -4.89
N ALA A 88 7.49 4.07 -4.55
CA ALA A 88 7.50 3.49 -3.21
C ALA A 88 8.88 2.92 -2.82
N THR A 89 9.57 2.25 -3.74
CA THR A 89 10.82 1.53 -3.46
C THR A 89 12.08 2.37 -3.64
N ASN A 90 12.02 3.43 -4.45
CA ASN A 90 13.17 4.27 -4.76
C ASN A 90 13.00 5.69 -4.21
N VAL A 91 12.04 6.46 -4.71
CA VAL A 91 11.92 7.88 -4.36
C VAL A 91 11.59 8.05 -2.87
N ARG A 92 10.50 7.47 -2.40
CA ARG A 92 10.08 7.56 -0.99
C ARG A 92 11.06 6.88 -0.05
N TYR A 93 11.68 5.78 -0.48
CA TYR A 93 12.71 5.12 0.31
C TYR A 93 13.95 6.00 0.49
N ALA A 94 14.41 6.66 -0.58
CA ALA A 94 15.53 7.62 -0.50
C ALA A 94 15.17 8.81 0.38
N VAL A 95 13.99 9.43 0.21
CA VAL A 95 13.50 10.54 1.05
C VAL A 95 13.44 10.14 2.53
N GLY A 96 12.93 8.94 2.83
CA GLY A 96 12.90 8.42 4.20
C GLY A 96 14.29 8.27 4.82
N ARG A 97 15.28 7.81 4.06
CA ARG A 97 16.69 7.73 4.51
C ARG A 97 17.29 9.11 4.75
N GLN A 98 17.05 10.05 3.82
CA GLN A 98 17.52 11.44 3.95
C GLN A 98 16.90 12.11 5.18
N GLY A 99 15.59 11.96 5.42
CA GLY A 99 14.93 12.50 6.60
C GLY A 99 15.50 11.94 7.91
N LYS A 100 15.81 10.65 7.96
CA LYS A 100 16.47 10.04 9.12
C LYS A 100 17.89 10.58 9.35
N MET A 101 18.63 10.84 8.27
CA MET A 101 19.98 11.43 8.36
C MET A 101 19.90 12.88 8.85
N LEU A 102 18.98 13.69 8.28
CA LEU A 102 18.76 15.07 8.74
C LEU A 102 18.38 15.12 10.21
N ASN A 103 17.51 14.26 10.69
CA ASN A 103 17.14 14.21 12.11
C ASN A 103 18.34 13.86 13.01
N LYS A 104 19.27 13.01 12.55
CA LYS A 104 20.51 12.77 13.30
C LYS A 104 21.38 14.01 13.39
N ILE A 105 21.47 14.81 12.32
CA ILE A 105 22.24 16.08 12.31
C ILE A 105 21.58 17.09 13.25
N VAL A 106 20.26 17.26 13.19
CA VAL A 106 19.51 18.16 14.09
C VAL A 106 19.75 17.80 15.56
N LEU A 107 19.65 16.51 15.90
CA LEU A 107 19.90 16.06 17.27
C LEU A 107 21.36 16.28 17.71
N ALA A 108 22.32 16.14 16.80
CA ALA A 108 23.74 16.38 17.10
C ALA A 108 24.07 17.86 17.27
N ALA A 109 23.32 18.74 16.59
CA ALA A 109 23.49 20.20 16.72
C ALA A 109 23.08 20.76 18.10
N LYS A 110 22.29 20.01 18.88
CA LYS A 110 21.79 20.42 20.22
C LYS A 110 21.10 21.80 20.22
N ASP A 111 20.45 22.14 19.10
CA ASP A 111 19.70 23.40 18.96
C ASP A 111 18.22 23.11 19.16
N ASP A 112 17.66 23.46 20.32
CA ASP A 112 16.28 23.24 20.69
C ASP A 112 15.28 24.07 19.86
N SER A 113 15.76 25.04 19.07
CA SER A 113 14.93 25.81 18.15
C SER A 113 14.50 25.00 16.91
N ILE A 114 15.25 23.94 16.56
CA ILE A 114 15.02 23.11 15.38
C ILE A 114 14.34 21.80 15.79
N LYS A 115 13.07 21.63 15.40
CA LYS A 115 12.33 20.38 15.67
C LYS A 115 12.67 19.31 14.64
N PRO A 116 12.81 18.03 15.06
CA PRO A 116 12.98 16.92 14.15
C PRO A 116 11.84 16.81 13.13
N LEU A 117 12.19 16.46 11.90
CA LEU A 117 11.24 16.27 10.81
C LEU A 117 10.40 15.00 11.00
N LYS A 118 9.12 15.05 10.61
CA LYS A 118 8.31 13.86 10.47
C LYS A 118 8.79 13.08 9.23
N VAL A 119 9.42 11.93 9.45
CA VAL A 119 9.97 11.11 8.37
C VAL A 119 8.87 10.24 7.77
N ILE A 120 8.67 10.37 6.45
CA ILE A 120 7.80 9.49 5.65
C ILE A 120 8.67 8.36 5.13
N GLU A 121 8.38 7.14 5.57
CA GLU A 121 9.14 5.97 5.12
C GLU A 121 8.61 5.43 3.79
N GLY A 122 9.53 5.07 2.89
CA GLY A 122 9.22 4.27 1.71
C GLY A 122 9.04 2.80 2.04
N HIS A 123 8.93 1.98 1.01
CA HIS A 123 8.77 0.54 1.15
C HIS A 123 10.04 -0.20 0.70
N THR A 124 10.31 -1.32 1.35
CA THR A 124 11.31 -2.29 0.86
C THR A 124 10.69 -3.21 -0.19
N VAL A 125 11.52 -3.80 -1.04
CA VAL A 125 11.05 -4.73 -2.09
C VAL A 125 10.17 -5.85 -1.52
N PRO A 126 10.50 -6.53 -0.40
CA PRO A 126 9.62 -7.53 0.19
C PRO A 126 8.23 -7.01 0.57
N GLN A 127 8.13 -5.77 1.08
CA GLN A 127 6.85 -5.16 1.43
C GLN A 127 5.98 -4.91 0.20
N VAL A 128 6.59 -4.57 -0.93
CA VAL A 128 5.93 -4.41 -2.23
C VAL A 128 5.45 -5.76 -2.77
N ILE A 129 6.28 -6.79 -2.71
CA ILE A 129 5.90 -8.14 -3.15
C ILE A 129 4.68 -8.65 -2.38
N VAL A 130 4.65 -8.50 -1.06
CA VAL A 130 3.47 -8.87 -0.26
C VAL A 130 2.27 -7.99 -0.61
N GLY A 131 2.48 -6.71 -0.96
CA GLY A 131 1.45 -5.83 -1.49
C GLY A 131 0.87 -6.32 -2.83
N LEU A 132 1.71 -6.78 -3.76
CA LEU A 132 1.28 -7.40 -5.01
C LEU A 132 0.39 -8.62 -4.74
N ILE A 133 0.82 -9.53 -3.87
CA ILE A 133 0.04 -10.73 -3.49
C ILE A 133 -1.32 -10.35 -2.91
N ALA A 134 -1.36 -9.36 -2.01
CA ALA A 134 -2.60 -8.86 -1.43
C ALA A 134 -3.53 -8.25 -2.50
N GLY A 135 -2.98 -7.54 -3.48
CA GLY A 135 -3.74 -6.98 -4.61
C GLY A 135 -4.31 -8.06 -5.54
N VAL A 136 -3.50 -9.07 -5.86
CA VAL A 136 -3.97 -10.25 -6.62
C VAL A 136 -5.14 -10.92 -5.91
N PHE A 137 -5.00 -11.17 -4.59
CA PHE A 137 -6.07 -11.76 -3.78
C PHE A 137 -7.35 -10.92 -3.82
N ALA A 138 -7.26 -9.60 -3.68
CA ALA A 138 -8.41 -8.70 -3.74
C ALA A 138 -9.10 -8.72 -5.11
N ALA A 139 -8.34 -8.76 -6.22
CA ALA A 139 -8.89 -8.89 -7.57
C ALA A 139 -9.66 -10.21 -7.76
N PHE A 140 -9.07 -11.32 -7.30
CA PHE A 140 -9.74 -12.62 -7.32
C PHE A 140 -11.02 -12.64 -6.49
N LEU A 141 -11.03 -12.00 -5.33
CA LEU A 141 -12.22 -11.89 -4.49
C LEU A 141 -13.35 -11.16 -5.23
N VAL A 142 -13.07 -10.01 -5.87
CA VAL A 142 -14.06 -9.29 -6.68
C VAL A 142 -14.57 -10.18 -7.83
N ARG A 143 -13.67 -10.86 -8.52
CA ARG A 143 -14.03 -11.74 -9.62
C ARG A 143 -14.93 -12.89 -9.15
N PHE A 144 -14.60 -13.51 -8.02
CA PHE A 144 -15.37 -14.60 -7.42
C PHE A 144 -16.78 -14.15 -7.02
N LEU A 145 -16.89 -13.01 -6.33
CA LEU A 145 -18.18 -12.43 -5.93
C LEU A 145 -19.05 -12.08 -7.14
N THR A 146 -18.44 -11.59 -8.22
CA THR A 146 -19.17 -11.32 -9.48
C THR A 146 -19.70 -12.60 -10.14
N ILE A 147 -18.94 -13.69 -10.11
CA ILE A 147 -19.38 -14.99 -10.69
C ILE A 147 -20.54 -15.58 -9.87
N LEU A 148 -20.53 -15.40 -8.55
CA LEU A 148 -21.61 -15.87 -7.68
C LEU A 148 -22.87 -15.00 -7.75
N HIS A 149 -22.92 -13.97 -8.60
CA HIS A 149 -24.01 -13.00 -8.69
C HIS A 149 -24.36 -12.32 -7.34
N VAL A 150 -23.36 -12.15 -6.48
CA VAL A 150 -23.51 -11.45 -5.18
C VAL A 150 -23.35 -9.94 -5.35
N LEU A 151 -22.74 -9.52 -6.46
CA LEU A 151 -22.49 -8.11 -6.81
C LEU A 151 -23.14 -7.72 -8.13
#